data_94aac27d919e09c60d77b24a69f8c79c
#
_entry.id   94aac27d919e09c60d77b24a69f8c79c
#
_cell.length_a   1.000
_cell.length_b   1.000
_cell.length_c   1.000
_cell.angle_alpha   90.00
_cell.angle_beta   90.00
_cell.angle_gamma   90.00
#
_symmetry.space_group_name_H-M   'P 1'
#
loop_
_entity.id
_entity.type
_entity.pdbx_description
1 polymer ?
#
loop_
_entity_poly.entity_id
_entity_poly.type
_entity_poly.pdbx_seq_one_letter_code
_entity_poly.pdbx_strand_id
1 'polypeptide(L)'
;MLKKLLFLVILFIGILSLTESANSQTLYFCENVDSYGYPITESSTFTIRNEGDYVYALVRLPYEIACYSVRFEIYRGGNYDNTIYIDTEKNWTWFYKKIEFYKSGNYTFYVYDCFDYMLTSGSVKINWR
;
A
#
# COMPACT_ATOMS: atom_id res chain seq x y z
N MET A 1 13.05 -34.16 29.21
CA MET A 1 11.70 -33.59 29.03
C MET A 1 11.72 -32.07 28.82
N LEU A 2 12.34 -31.32 29.68
CA LEU A 2 12.45 -29.87 29.58
C LEU A 2 13.10 -29.36 28.28
N LYS A 3 14.15 -30.06 27.83
CA LYS A 3 14.85 -29.71 26.59
C LYS A 3 13.97 -29.85 25.33
N LYS A 4 13.11 -30.87 25.29
CA LYS A 4 12.19 -31.08 24.16
C LYS A 4 11.10 -30.02 24.12
N LEU A 5 10.62 -29.59 25.27
CA LEU A 5 9.60 -28.54 25.36
C LEU A 5 10.16 -27.20 24.90
N LEU A 6 11.35 -26.84 25.30
CA LEU A 6 12.02 -25.61 24.93
C LEU A 6 12.26 -25.55 23.42
N PHE A 7 12.68 -26.65 22.82
CA PHE A 7 12.91 -26.77 21.39
C PHE A 7 11.60 -26.53 20.61
N LEU A 8 10.49 -27.07 21.07
CA LEU A 8 9.18 -26.89 20.43
C LEU A 8 8.73 -25.45 20.47
N VAL A 9 8.94 -24.72 21.55
CA VAL A 9 8.59 -23.31 21.68
C VAL A 9 9.39 -22.45 20.72
N ILE A 10 10.68 -22.70 20.57
CA ILE A 10 11.55 -21.96 19.65
C ILE A 10 11.10 -22.19 18.20
N LEU A 11 10.76 -23.39 17.82
CA LEU A 11 10.27 -23.74 16.50
C LEU A 11 8.95 -23.01 16.19
N PHE A 12 8.05 -22.94 17.15
CA PHE A 12 6.77 -22.27 17.02
C PHE A 12 6.95 -20.76 16.78
N ILE A 13 7.83 -20.08 17.50
CA ILE A 13 8.15 -18.68 17.32
C ILE A 13 8.73 -18.41 15.93
N GLY A 14 9.62 -19.28 15.45
CA GLY A 14 10.18 -19.17 14.11
C GLY A 14 9.13 -19.26 13.01
N ILE A 15 8.18 -20.15 13.13
CA ILE A 15 7.08 -20.30 12.17
C ILE A 15 6.19 -19.05 12.14
N LEU A 16 5.86 -18.48 13.29
CA LEU A 16 5.06 -17.26 13.38
C LEU A 16 5.74 -16.07 12.69
N SER A 17 7.02 -15.89 12.90
CA SER A 17 7.78 -14.81 12.25
C SER A 17 7.77 -14.93 10.74
N LEU A 18 7.95 -16.13 10.20
CA LEU A 18 7.90 -16.38 8.76
C LEU A 18 6.51 -16.12 8.19
N THR A 19 5.46 -16.49 8.92
CA THR A 19 4.07 -16.28 8.48
C THR A 19 3.74 -14.79 8.39
N GLU A 20 4.17 -13.99 9.35
CA GLU A 20 3.95 -12.54 9.35
C GLU A 20 4.63 -11.87 8.15
N SER A 21 5.86 -12.23 7.83
CA SER A 21 6.59 -11.64 6.70
C SER A 21 6.03 -12.06 5.35
N ALA A 22 5.40 -13.23 5.25
CA ALA A 22 4.88 -13.78 4.00
C ALA A 22 3.52 -13.20 3.59
N ASN A 23 2.75 -12.61 4.51
CA ASN A 23 1.37 -12.21 4.29
C ASN A 23 1.13 -10.69 4.29
N SER A 24 2.18 -9.90 4.13
CA SER A 24 2.02 -8.45 4.15
C SER A 24 1.50 -7.92 2.82
N GLN A 25 0.41 -7.17 2.88
CA GLN A 25 -0.04 -6.32 1.79
C GLN A 25 0.88 -5.11 1.71
N THR A 26 1.16 -4.63 0.51
CA THR A 26 2.11 -3.54 0.35
C THR A 26 1.54 -2.44 -0.53
N LEU A 27 1.70 -1.20 -0.07
CA LEU A 27 1.43 0.00 -0.83
C LEU A 27 2.76 0.64 -1.21
N TYR A 28 2.96 0.85 -2.50
CA TYR A 28 4.12 1.51 -3.07
C TYR A 28 3.74 2.85 -3.67
N PHE A 29 4.60 3.85 -3.50
CA PHE A 29 4.54 5.09 -4.26
C PHE A 29 5.70 5.06 -5.25
N CYS A 30 5.42 5.30 -6.53
CA CYS A 30 6.41 5.10 -7.58
C CYS A 30 6.15 6.01 -8.78
N GLU A 31 7.15 6.14 -9.64
CA GLU A 31 7.02 6.95 -10.85
C GLU A 31 6.22 6.24 -11.94
N ASN A 32 6.24 4.90 -11.94
CA ASN A 32 5.49 4.09 -12.90
C ASN A 32 5.28 2.67 -12.36
N VAL A 33 4.47 1.90 -13.07
CA VAL A 33 4.18 0.50 -12.76
C VAL A 33 4.42 -0.31 -14.03
N ASP A 34 5.16 -1.43 -13.93
CA ASP A 34 5.39 -2.28 -15.07
C ASP A 34 4.18 -3.17 -15.39
N SER A 35 4.25 -3.91 -16.49
CA SER A 35 3.15 -4.75 -16.95
C SER A 35 2.84 -5.93 -16.03
N TYR A 36 3.74 -6.25 -15.10
CA TYR A 36 3.56 -7.33 -14.12
C TYR A 36 3.13 -6.82 -12.74
N GLY A 37 2.91 -5.50 -12.61
CA GLY A 37 2.47 -4.89 -11.36
C GLY A 37 3.58 -4.63 -10.37
N TYR A 38 4.80 -4.41 -10.84
CA TYR A 38 5.91 -4.05 -9.98
C TYR A 38 6.22 -2.56 -10.09
N PRO A 39 6.64 -1.93 -8.98
CA PRO A 39 6.93 -0.49 -8.99
C PRO A 39 8.22 -0.18 -9.75
N ILE A 40 8.18 0.92 -10.48
CA ILE A 40 9.36 1.51 -11.13
C ILE A 40 9.66 2.81 -10.40
N THR A 41 10.88 2.95 -9.90
CA THR A 41 11.34 4.11 -9.12
C THR A 41 10.45 4.36 -7.90
N GLU A 42 10.45 3.40 -6.99
CA GLU A 42 9.76 3.51 -5.71
C GLU A 42 10.48 4.52 -4.80
N SER A 43 9.69 5.32 -4.09
CA SER A 43 10.22 6.26 -3.08
C SER A 43 9.15 6.63 -2.08
N SER A 44 9.55 7.11 -0.92
CA SER A 44 8.65 7.71 0.06
C SER A 44 8.63 9.25 -0.04
N THR A 45 9.44 9.82 -0.94
CA THR A 45 9.53 11.27 -1.13
C THR A 45 9.64 11.58 -2.62
N PHE A 46 8.80 12.51 -3.08
CA PHE A 46 8.81 12.98 -4.46
C PHE A 46 8.80 14.50 -4.48
N THR A 47 9.46 15.07 -5.48
CA THR A 47 9.46 16.50 -5.72
C THR A 47 8.61 16.79 -6.96
N ILE A 48 7.55 17.55 -6.79
CA ILE A 48 6.67 17.95 -7.89
C ILE A 48 7.04 19.36 -8.34
N ARG A 49 6.86 19.62 -9.63
CA ARG A 49 7.23 20.90 -10.25
C ARG A 49 6.06 21.81 -10.50
N ASN A 50 4.90 21.23 -10.78
CA ASN A 50 3.69 21.97 -11.16
C ASN A 50 2.48 21.34 -10.48
N GLU A 51 1.43 22.13 -10.33
CA GLU A 51 0.13 21.59 -9.95
C GLU A 51 -0.32 20.52 -10.94
N GLY A 52 -0.85 19.41 -10.42
CA GLY A 52 -1.26 18.28 -11.24
C GLY A 52 -0.14 17.33 -11.61
N ASP A 53 1.06 17.51 -11.11
CA ASP A 53 2.11 16.51 -11.21
C ASP A 53 1.71 15.28 -10.40
N TYR A 54 2.20 14.12 -10.77
CA TYR A 54 1.61 12.87 -10.28
C TYR A 54 2.64 11.85 -9.80
N VAL A 55 2.15 10.95 -8.96
CA VAL A 55 2.84 9.75 -8.49
C VAL A 55 1.84 8.60 -8.59
N TYR A 56 2.31 7.41 -8.92
CA TYR A 56 1.46 6.22 -8.90
C TYR A 56 1.44 5.61 -7.49
N ALA A 57 0.25 5.28 -7.02
CA ALA A 57 0.05 4.48 -5.81
C ALA A 57 -0.31 3.06 -6.25
N LEU A 58 0.55 2.10 -5.92
CA LEU A 58 0.42 0.70 -6.32
C LEU A 58 0.18 -0.16 -5.08
N VAL A 59 -0.86 -0.98 -5.13
CA VAL A 59 -1.16 -1.95 -4.08
C VAL A 59 -0.92 -3.36 -4.61
N ARG A 60 -0.15 -4.15 -3.87
CA ARG A 60 0.05 -5.58 -4.15
C ARG A 60 -0.48 -6.40 -2.98
N LEU A 61 -1.27 -7.42 -3.31
CA LEU A 61 -1.89 -8.30 -2.33
C LEU A 61 -1.39 -9.73 -2.53
N PRO A 62 -1.28 -10.51 -1.45
CA PRO A 62 -0.95 -11.93 -1.56
C PRO A 62 -2.15 -12.81 -1.91
N TYR A 63 -3.31 -12.21 -2.22
CA TYR A 63 -4.57 -12.89 -2.55
C TYR A 63 -5.36 -12.04 -3.55
N GLU A 64 -6.42 -12.63 -4.11
CA GLU A 64 -7.35 -11.90 -4.98
C GLU A 64 -8.19 -10.93 -4.17
N ILE A 65 -8.43 -9.74 -4.72
CA ILE A 65 -9.15 -8.66 -4.00
C ILE A 65 -10.60 -9.03 -3.69
N ALA A 66 -11.23 -9.84 -4.53
CA ALA A 66 -12.62 -10.26 -4.39
C ALA A 66 -13.63 -9.09 -4.31
N CYS A 67 -13.28 -7.96 -4.91
CA CYS A 67 -14.09 -6.75 -4.94
C CYS A 67 -14.06 -6.12 -6.32
N TYR A 68 -15.14 -5.44 -6.69
CA TYR A 68 -15.20 -4.64 -7.92
C TYR A 68 -14.78 -3.19 -7.70
N SER A 69 -14.57 -2.79 -6.46
CA SER A 69 -14.15 -1.44 -6.12
C SER A 69 -13.33 -1.45 -4.82
N VAL A 70 -12.30 -0.62 -4.78
CA VAL A 70 -11.53 -0.30 -3.58
C VAL A 70 -11.45 1.21 -3.46
N ARG A 71 -11.08 1.73 -2.28
CA ARG A 71 -10.93 3.16 -2.10
C ARG A 71 -9.63 3.49 -1.38
N PHE A 72 -9.05 4.61 -1.76
CA PHE A 72 -7.96 5.26 -1.06
C PHE A 72 -8.56 6.43 -0.27
N GLU A 73 -8.42 6.42 1.05
CA GLU A 73 -8.71 7.57 1.89
C GLU A 73 -7.40 8.29 2.18
N ILE A 74 -7.32 9.54 1.76
CA ILE A 74 -6.09 10.32 1.75
C ILE A 74 -6.17 11.43 2.78
N TYR A 75 -5.15 11.50 3.61
CA TYR A 75 -4.98 12.54 4.64
C TYR A 75 -3.71 13.31 4.33
N ARG A 76 -3.73 14.62 4.60
CA ARG A 76 -2.57 15.50 4.45
C ARG A 76 -2.31 16.20 5.77
N GLY A 77 -1.14 15.96 6.36
CA GLY A 77 -0.80 16.52 7.66
C GLY A 77 -1.78 16.13 8.77
N GLY A 78 -2.34 14.93 8.70
CA GLY A 78 -3.30 14.42 9.66
C GLY A 78 -4.74 14.84 9.42
N ASN A 79 -5.03 15.68 8.41
CA ASN A 79 -6.37 16.13 8.07
C ASN A 79 -6.88 15.42 6.82
N TYR A 80 -8.16 15.08 6.81
CA TYR A 80 -8.78 14.46 5.64
C TYR A 80 -8.65 15.36 4.42
N ASP A 81 -8.19 14.80 3.30
CA ASP A 81 -7.96 15.50 2.05
C ASP A 81 -8.93 15.05 0.96
N ASN A 82 -8.95 13.75 0.67
CA ASN A 82 -9.75 13.24 -0.44
C ASN A 82 -9.95 11.73 -0.33
N THR A 83 -10.95 11.23 -1.06
CA THR A 83 -11.18 9.79 -1.27
C THR A 83 -11.20 9.51 -2.77
N ILE A 84 -10.45 8.52 -3.20
CA ILE A 84 -10.38 8.10 -4.59
C ILE A 84 -10.84 6.65 -4.67
N TYR A 85 -11.80 6.39 -5.55
CA TYR A 85 -12.30 5.04 -5.82
C TYR A 85 -11.59 4.47 -7.05
N ILE A 86 -11.28 3.17 -6.98
CA ILE A 86 -10.63 2.44 -8.05
C ILE A 86 -11.53 1.26 -8.41
N ASP A 87 -11.88 1.16 -9.69
CA ASP A 87 -12.60 0.00 -10.20
C ASP A 87 -11.63 -1.17 -10.33
N THR A 88 -12.03 -2.33 -9.81
CA THR A 88 -11.22 -3.55 -9.84
C THR A 88 -12.04 -4.71 -10.40
N GLU A 89 -11.33 -5.78 -10.76
CA GLU A 89 -11.94 -7.08 -11.01
C GLU A 89 -11.66 -7.98 -9.80
N LYS A 90 -12.56 -8.91 -9.51
CA LYS A 90 -12.46 -9.75 -8.29
C LYS A 90 -11.19 -10.58 -8.22
N ASN A 91 -10.62 -10.96 -9.37
CA ASN A 91 -9.43 -11.82 -9.44
C ASN A 91 -8.11 -11.05 -9.44
N TRP A 92 -8.15 -9.73 -9.33
CA TRP A 92 -6.93 -8.95 -9.30
C TRP A 92 -6.20 -9.15 -7.97
N THR A 93 -4.87 -9.26 -8.07
CA THR A 93 -3.95 -9.31 -6.91
C THR A 93 -3.12 -8.05 -6.79
N TRP A 94 -3.20 -7.16 -7.78
CA TRP A 94 -2.56 -5.84 -7.72
C TRP A 94 -3.36 -4.84 -8.54
N PHE A 95 -3.28 -3.59 -8.14
CA PHE A 95 -3.93 -2.48 -8.82
C PHE A 95 -3.21 -1.19 -8.48
N TYR A 96 -3.38 -0.18 -9.30
CA TYR A 96 -2.73 1.11 -9.09
C TYR A 96 -3.61 2.25 -9.55
N LYS A 97 -3.26 3.44 -9.06
CA LYS A 97 -3.94 4.67 -9.45
C LYS A 97 -2.90 5.77 -9.60
N LYS A 98 -3.04 6.57 -10.65
CA LYS A 98 -2.31 7.80 -10.85
C LYS A 98 -2.89 8.85 -9.92
N ILE A 99 -2.07 9.38 -9.01
CA ILE A 99 -2.49 10.37 -8.03
C ILE A 99 -1.86 11.70 -8.39
N GLU A 100 -2.69 12.68 -8.69
CA GLU A 100 -2.25 14.04 -8.96
C GLU A 100 -2.18 14.85 -7.68
N PHE A 101 -1.07 15.57 -7.48
CA PHE A 101 -0.86 16.40 -6.29
C PHE A 101 -0.87 17.86 -6.68
N TYR A 102 -1.57 18.66 -5.88
CA TYR A 102 -1.70 20.11 -6.07
C TYR A 102 -1.04 20.90 -4.95
N LYS A 103 -0.63 20.22 -3.89
CA LYS A 103 0.01 20.84 -2.71
C LYS A 103 1.12 19.94 -2.18
N SER A 104 2.16 20.57 -1.65
CA SER A 104 3.18 19.86 -0.90
C SER A 104 2.62 19.41 0.46
N GLY A 105 3.26 18.43 1.07
CA GLY A 105 2.91 17.96 2.40
C GLY A 105 3.21 16.50 2.62
N ASN A 106 2.88 16.03 3.80
CA ASN A 106 2.98 14.63 4.18
C ASN A 106 1.60 13.99 4.03
N TYR A 107 1.50 13.07 3.10
CA TYR A 107 0.24 12.39 2.81
C TYR A 107 0.26 10.98 3.38
N THR A 108 -0.87 10.57 3.96
CA THR A 108 -1.09 9.20 4.41
C THR A 108 -2.28 8.63 3.66
N PHE A 109 -2.08 7.45 3.08
CA PHE A 109 -3.09 6.74 2.32
C PHE A 109 -3.54 5.51 3.10
N TYR A 110 -4.83 5.37 3.30
CA TYR A 110 -5.45 4.17 3.85
C TYR A 110 -6.24 3.51 2.73
N VAL A 111 -5.99 2.23 2.50
CA VAL A 111 -6.62 1.47 1.42
C VAL A 111 -7.65 0.51 2.01
N TYR A 112 -8.90 0.66 1.57
CA TYR A 112 -10.01 -0.15 2.04
C TYR A 112 -10.63 -0.95 0.90
N ASP A 113 -11.05 -2.19 1.20
CA ASP A 113 -11.80 -2.99 0.25
C ASP A 113 -13.30 -2.63 0.26
N CYS A 114 -14.10 -3.35 -0.52
CA CYS A 114 -15.54 -3.10 -0.62
C CYS A 114 -16.33 -3.54 0.63
N PHE A 115 -15.69 -4.22 1.56
CA PHE A 115 -16.27 -4.63 2.85
C PHE A 115 -15.81 -3.73 3.99
N ASP A 116 -15.17 -2.62 3.67
CA ASP A 116 -14.62 -1.65 4.63
C ASP A 116 -13.47 -2.17 5.51
N TYR A 117 -12.79 -3.22 5.06
CA TYR A 117 -11.57 -3.68 5.70
C TYR A 117 -10.37 -2.93 5.17
N MET A 118 -9.50 -2.48 6.08
CA MET A 118 -8.25 -1.85 5.69
C MET A 118 -7.26 -2.90 5.19
N LEU A 119 -6.86 -2.76 3.93
CA LEU A 119 -5.91 -3.67 3.29
C LEU A 119 -4.48 -3.32 3.63
N THR A 120 -4.15 -2.04 3.57
CA THR A 120 -2.81 -1.52 3.81
C THR A 120 -2.87 -0.02 4.01
N SER A 121 -1.76 0.56 4.46
CA SER A 121 -1.59 2.00 4.53
C SER A 121 -0.14 2.36 4.22
N GLY A 122 0.09 3.61 3.87
CA GLY A 122 1.43 4.10 3.59
C GLY A 122 1.46 5.62 3.56
N SER A 123 2.66 6.18 3.66
CA SER A 123 2.86 7.63 3.66
C SER A 123 3.86 8.04 2.59
N VAL A 124 3.62 9.20 2.01
CA VAL A 124 4.49 9.79 1.01
C VAL A 124 4.64 11.28 1.28
N LYS A 125 5.87 11.77 1.15
CA LYS A 125 6.17 13.20 1.29
C LYS A 125 6.26 13.82 -0.09
N ILE A 126 5.49 14.87 -0.32
CA ILE A 126 5.49 15.63 -1.56
C ILE A 126 6.11 16.99 -1.30
N ASN A 127 7.21 17.27 -1.99
CA ASN A 127 7.89 18.55 -1.92
C ASN A 127 7.59 19.36 -3.18
N TRP A 128 7.51 20.68 -3.02
CA TRP A 128 7.44 21.63 -4.13
C TRP A 128 8.85 21.96 -4.58
N ARG A 129 9.02 22.07 -5.85
CA ARG A 129 10.28 22.51 -6.43
C ARG A 129 10.24 23.97 -6.85
#